data_9edd642919b71ae9bf35de4e12fbc34d
#
_entry.id   9edd642919b71ae9bf35de4e12fbc34d
#
_cell.length_a   1.000
_cell.length_b   1.000
_cell.length_c   1.000
_cell.angle_alpha   90.00
_cell.angle_beta   90.00
_cell.angle_gamma   90.00
#
_symmetry.space_group_name_H-M   'P 1'
#
loop_
_entity.id
_entity.type
_entity.pdbx_description
1 polymer ?
#
loop_
_entity_poly.entity_id
_entity_poly.type
_entity_poly.pdbx_seq_one_letter_code
_entity_poly.pdbx_strand_id
1 'polypeptide(L)'
;MANSFSILENTIASALDFHIKSDAFAQSIQEKPLLNLFTKKQKTFPGGKGEITMPVVFDYTTTIQGYEGDESVNYVNPQNTKRVSYPWKEIHSGITVTLTELKVDGISVTDSLTGENTSKHSGRDATVLTNILKAKLDDMTEGWSRGFNQMFWGDGSDSKKVAGIQAFIKPAATNDLGTTGGIARNTVFQGGKKLWQNRTETFNYQAGQTNIIEGLRKEVRQLKRYGGKPTVILCGSGFLEKLEAEITSKGIFTQTGFSKGTDISIGVPSLLGLGEFVYDPTLDDLLPPGQLTGSQTNYAYILDMEALCLYTMEGEDKKVHNPARPENKYVIYKGMTWTGGMACKRLNSSGLYIAN
;
A
#
# COMPACT_ATOMS: atom_id res chain seq x y z
N MET A 1 -7.40 -34.83 18.37
CA MET A 1 -7.97 -34.23 19.60
C MET A 1 -6.92 -33.75 20.62
N ALA A 2 -5.65 -34.14 20.52
CA ALA A 2 -4.61 -33.69 21.45
C ALA A 2 -4.08 -32.25 21.23
N ASN A 3 -4.22 -31.71 20.00
CA ASN A 3 -3.66 -30.36 19.68
C ASN A 3 -4.51 -29.18 20.15
N SER A 4 -5.79 -29.38 20.48
CA SER A 4 -6.64 -28.27 20.94
C SER A 4 -6.38 -27.90 22.41
N PHE A 5 -5.99 -28.89 23.23
CA PHE A 5 -5.66 -28.65 24.64
C PHE A 5 -4.31 -27.93 24.80
N SER A 6 -3.31 -28.23 23.97
CA SER A 6 -2.00 -27.56 24.04
C SER A 6 -2.06 -26.10 23.60
N ILE A 7 -2.93 -25.76 22.67
CA ILE A 7 -3.17 -24.37 22.24
C ILE A 7 -3.89 -23.60 23.35
N LEU A 8 -4.84 -24.25 24.04
CA LEU A 8 -5.55 -23.65 25.17
C LEU A 8 -4.60 -23.40 26.36
N GLU A 9 -3.75 -24.37 26.71
CA GLU A 9 -2.74 -24.23 27.77
C GLU A 9 -1.73 -23.12 27.49
N ASN A 10 -1.27 -22.96 26.24
CA ASN A 10 -0.39 -21.87 25.87
C ASN A 10 -1.06 -20.49 25.93
N THR A 11 -2.35 -20.41 25.61
CA THR A 11 -3.12 -19.17 25.72
C THR A 11 -3.37 -18.78 27.18
N ILE A 12 -3.61 -19.78 28.05
CA ILE A 12 -3.78 -19.59 29.50
C ILE A 12 -2.45 -19.20 30.16
N ALA A 13 -1.35 -19.89 29.79
CA ALA A 13 -0.03 -19.56 30.31
C ALA A 13 0.37 -18.12 29.90
N SER A 14 0.09 -17.72 28.68
CA SER A 14 0.37 -16.35 28.22
C SER A 14 -0.52 -15.31 28.92
N ALA A 15 -1.78 -15.64 29.24
CA ALA A 15 -2.66 -14.76 30.01
C ALA A 15 -2.23 -14.63 31.47
N LEU A 16 -1.68 -15.70 32.06
CA LEU A 16 -1.14 -15.68 33.44
C LEU A 16 0.20 -14.93 33.51
N ASP A 17 1.08 -15.11 32.53
CA ASP A 17 2.33 -14.36 32.41
C ASP A 17 2.10 -12.88 32.14
N PHE A 18 1.03 -12.53 31.45
CA PHE A 18 0.63 -11.15 31.19
C PHE A 18 0.25 -10.39 32.46
N HIS A 19 -0.21 -11.09 33.51
CA HIS A 19 -0.49 -10.49 34.81
C HIS A 19 0.78 -10.12 35.58
N ILE A 20 1.93 -10.66 35.19
CA ILE A 20 3.18 -10.50 35.96
C ILE A 20 4.12 -9.45 35.37
N LYS A 21 4.12 -9.18 34.07
CA LYS A 21 5.00 -8.14 33.47
C LYS A 21 4.57 -7.66 32.09
N SER A 22 4.38 -6.33 31.98
CA SER A 22 4.60 -5.44 30.83
C SER A 22 4.44 -6.01 29.42
N ASP A 23 3.89 -5.17 28.56
CA ASP A 23 3.66 -5.33 27.11
C ASP A 23 4.52 -6.37 26.42
N ALA A 24 3.88 -7.37 25.82
CA ALA A 24 4.55 -8.35 24.98
C ALA A 24 5.09 -7.64 23.74
N PHE A 25 6.43 -7.59 23.60
CA PHE A 25 7.05 -7.08 22.39
C PHE A 25 6.82 -8.05 21.24
N ALA A 26 6.01 -7.65 20.28
CA ALA A 26 5.82 -8.42 19.07
C ALA A 26 7.10 -8.34 18.21
N GLN A 27 7.76 -9.47 18.03
CA GLN A 27 8.99 -9.59 17.25
C GLN A 27 8.76 -9.56 15.73
N SER A 28 7.50 -9.60 15.28
CA SER A 28 7.12 -9.72 13.86
C SER A 28 6.49 -8.46 13.28
N ILE A 29 6.50 -7.34 13.99
CA ILE A 29 5.96 -6.07 13.49
C ILE A 29 6.96 -5.44 12.54
N GLN A 30 6.61 -5.38 11.26
CA GLN A 30 7.36 -4.66 10.25
C GLN A 30 6.80 -3.24 10.07
N GLU A 31 7.66 -2.29 9.73
CA GLU A 31 7.22 -0.98 9.29
C GLU A 31 6.44 -1.07 7.98
N LYS A 32 5.42 -0.25 7.85
CA LYS A 32 4.51 -0.22 6.71
C LYS A 32 4.46 1.19 6.10
N PRO A 33 5.56 1.65 5.49
CA PRO A 33 5.64 3.02 4.98
C PRO A 33 4.62 3.28 3.88
N LEU A 34 4.35 2.32 3.00
CA LEU A 34 3.35 2.45 1.95
C LEU A 34 1.95 2.69 2.51
N LEU A 35 1.53 1.88 3.48
CA LEU A 35 0.21 2.02 4.13
C LEU A 35 0.06 3.39 4.77
N ASN A 36 1.09 3.86 5.48
CA ASN A 36 1.10 5.17 6.13
C ASN A 36 0.94 6.31 5.11
N LEU A 37 1.58 6.20 3.95
CA LEU A 37 1.49 7.20 2.89
C LEU A 37 0.10 7.26 2.27
N PHE A 38 -0.51 6.12 1.96
CA PHE A 38 -1.86 6.08 1.40
C PHE A 38 -2.90 6.55 2.41
N THR A 39 -2.80 6.16 3.67
CA THR A 39 -3.73 6.59 4.72
C THR A 39 -3.69 8.11 4.93
N LYS A 40 -2.51 8.73 4.86
CA LYS A 40 -2.38 10.20 4.97
C LYS A 40 -2.99 10.96 3.80
N LYS A 41 -3.06 10.36 2.61
CA LYS A 41 -3.52 11.01 1.36
C LYS A 41 -4.78 10.39 0.78
N GLN A 42 -5.51 9.61 1.56
CA GLN A 42 -6.76 9.01 1.09
C GLN A 42 -7.80 10.06 0.75
N LYS A 43 -8.65 9.75 -0.23
CA LYS A 43 -9.78 10.56 -0.65
C LYS A 43 -11.08 9.80 -0.43
N THR A 44 -12.13 10.51 -0.14
CA THR A 44 -13.48 9.94 0.00
C THR A 44 -14.28 10.06 -1.28
N PHE A 45 -15.18 9.11 -1.51
CA PHE A 45 -16.17 9.19 -2.58
C PHE A 45 -17.55 8.76 -2.04
N PRO A 46 -18.66 9.36 -2.56
CA PRO A 46 -20.01 9.17 -1.99
C PRO A 46 -20.66 7.82 -2.33
N GLY A 47 -20.00 6.96 -3.12
CA GLY A 47 -20.62 5.73 -3.62
C GLY A 47 -21.58 6.00 -4.80
N GLY A 48 -22.59 5.15 -4.96
CA GLY A 48 -23.63 5.30 -5.98
C GLY A 48 -23.32 4.73 -7.37
N LYS A 49 -22.08 4.32 -7.62
CA LYS A 49 -21.63 3.60 -8.82
C LYS A 49 -20.72 2.44 -8.43
N GLY A 50 -20.75 1.35 -9.20
CA GLY A 50 -19.87 0.19 -8.99
C GLY A 50 -18.38 0.45 -9.24
N GLU A 51 -18.04 1.62 -9.80
CA GLU A 51 -16.69 1.97 -10.17
C GLU A 51 -16.37 3.44 -9.87
N ILE A 52 -15.11 3.69 -9.53
CA ILE A 52 -14.57 5.04 -9.38
C ILE A 52 -14.19 5.53 -10.77
N THR A 53 -14.95 6.47 -11.33
CA THR A 53 -14.74 6.99 -12.67
C THR A 53 -14.18 8.40 -12.65
N MET A 54 -13.18 8.66 -13.50
CA MET A 54 -12.62 10.02 -13.63
C MET A 54 -12.25 10.35 -15.08
N PRO A 55 -12.39 11.61 -15.51
CA PRO A 55 -11.91 12.03 -16.82
C PRO A 55 -10.40 12.21 -16.81
N VAL A 56 -9.73 11.79 -17.89
CA VAL A 56 -8.29 11.99 -18.11
C VAL A 56 -8.09 12.59 -19.50
N VAL A 57 -7.34 13.67 -19.56
CA VAL A 57 -6.93 14.30 -20.82
C VAL A 57 -5.53 13.82 -21.16
N PHE A 58 -5.36 13.29 -22.35
CA PHE A 58 -4.09 12.69 -22.78
C PHE A 58 -3.22 13.61 -23.62
N ASP A 59 -3.83 14.43 -24.45
CA ASP A 59 -3.10 15.32 -25.36
C ASP A 59 -3.95 16.53 -25.75
N TYR A 60 -3.31 17.55 -26.28
CA TYR A 60 -3.96 18.73 -26.83
C TYR A 60 -3.72 18.75 -28.34
N THR A 61 -4.80 18.64 -29.13
CA THR A 61 -4.74 18.51 -30.59
C THR A 61 -4.97 19.80 -31.33
N THR A 62 -5.25 20.90 -30.63
CA THR A 62 -5.37 22.22 -31.25
C THR A 62 -4.01 22.72 -31.76
N THR A 63 -3.97 23.18 -32.99
CA THR A 63 -2.77 23.73 -33.63
C THR A 63 -2.92 25.23 -33.85
N ILE A 64 -1.81 25.93 -33.79
CA ILE A 64 -1.77 27.35 -34.14
C ILE A 64 -1.57 27.41 -35.65
N GLN A 65 -2.41 28.17 -36.34
CA GLN A 65 -2.30 28.44 -37.77
C GLN A 65 -2.05 29.94 -37.94
N GLY A 66 -0.98 30.29 -38.67
CA GLY A 66 -0.82 31.64 -39.20
C GLY A 66 -1.74 31.86 -40.39
N TYR A 67 -2.36 33.00 -40.52
CA TYR A 67 -3.17 33.37 -41.68
C TYR A 67 -2.87 34.80 -42.10
N GLU A 68 -3.09 35.09 -43.37
CA GLU A 68 -2.91 36.42 -43.93
C GLU A 68 -4.09 36.77 -44.83
N GLY A 69 -4.66 37.97 -44.63
CA GLY A 69 -5.80 38.45 -45.40
C GLY A 69 -7.08 37.60 -45.21
N ASP A 70 -7.63 37.10 -46.31
CA ASP A 70 -8.86 36.29 -46.35
C ASP A 70 -8.61 34.78 -46.47
N GLU A 71 -7.44 34.33 -46.06
CA GLU A 71 -7.13 32.89 -46.00
C GLU A 71 -8.10 32.14 -45.06
N SER A 72 -8.55 30.95 -45.46
CA SER A 72 -9.41 30.14 -44.65
C SER A 72 -8.68 29.55 -43.44
N VAL A 73 -9.22 29.72 -42.24
CA VAL A 73 -8.71 29.15 -41.00
C VAL A 73 -9.40 27.85 -40.66
N ASN A 74 -8.64 26.91 -40.09
CA ASN A 74 -9.13 25.58 -39.77
C ASN A 74 -9.57 25.51 -38.31
N TYR A 75 -10.79 25.04 -38.06
CA TYR A 75 -11.34 24.79 -36.73
C TYR A 75 -11.29 23.30 -36.41
N VAL A 76 -10.63 22.94 -35.33
CA VAL A 76 -10.52 21.56 -34.88
C VAL A 76 -11.41 21.34 -33.67
N ASN A 77 -12.20 20.26 -33.65
CA ASN A 77 -12.94 19.80 -32.47
C ASN A 77 -12.12 18.73 -31.72
N PRO A 78 -11.41 19.07 -30.65
CA PRO A 78 -10.55 18.13 -29.95
C PRO A 78 -11.37 17.11 -29.12
N GLN A 79 -11.16 15.82 -29.36
CA GLN A 79 -11.75 14.73 -28.57
C GLN A 79 -10.67 14.05 -27.72
N ASN A 80 -10.05 14.77 -26.83
CA ASN A 80 -8.85 14.32 -26.10
C ASN A 80 -9.14 13.75 -24.70
N THR A 81 -10.40 13.83 -24.25
CA THR A 81 -10.79 13.35 -22.93
C THR A 81 -11.27 11.91 -23.01
N LYS A 82 -10.65 11.02 -22.27
CA LYS A 82 -11.12 9.65 -22.02
C LYS A 82 -11.52 9.48 -20.57
N ARG A 83 -12.44 8.57 -20.31
CA ARG A 83 -12.86 8.23 -18.96
C ARG A 83 -12.14 6.96 -18.55
N VAL A 84 -11.49 6.99 -17.39
CA VAL A 84 -10.94 5.80 -16.75
C VAL A 84 -11.85 5.36 -15.63
N SER A 85 -11.94 4.06 -15.40
CA SER A 85 -12.77 3.46 -14.37
C SER A 85 -11.98 2.41 -13.59
N TYR A 86 -12.18 2.38 -12.27
CA TYR A 86 -11.54 1.45 -11.36
C TYR A 86 -12.59 0.87 -10.41
N PRO A 87 -12.69 -0.46 -10.29
CA PRO A 87 -13.63 -1.08 -9.36
C PRO A 87 -13.19 -0.84 -7.91
N TRP A 88 -14.14 -0.55 -7.06
CA TRP A 88 -13.92 -0.60 -5.61
C TRP A 88 -14.26 -1.99 -5.08
N LYS A 89 -13.75 -2.33 -3.90
CA LYS A 89 -13.86 -3.63 -3.25
C LYS A 89 -14.19 -3.47 -1.79
N GLU A 90 -14.78 -4.51 -1.21
CA GLU A 90 -15.10 -4.61 0.21
C GLU A 90 -14.12 -5.58 0.86
N ILE A 91 -13.51 -5.16 1.94
CA ILE A 91 -12.54 -5.95 2.69
C ILE A 91 -13.07 -6.12 4.12
N HIS A 92 -12.97 -7.33 4.63
CA HIS A 92 -13.39 -7.69 5.97
C HIS A 92 -12.26 -8.35 6.74
N SER A 93 -12.15 -8.00 8.02
CA SER A 93 -11.37 -8.74 9.01
C SER A 93 -12.21 -8.91 10.26
N GLY A 94 -12.10 -10.06 10.92
CA GLY A 94 -12.90 -10.33 12.11
C GLY A 94 -12.25 -11.34 13.03
N ILE A 95 -12.58 -11.21 14.29
CA ILE A 95 -12.18 -12.12 15.35
C ILE A 95 -13.39 -12.82 15.95
N THR A 96 -13.14 -14.00 16.47
CA THR A 96 -14.12 -14.79 17.22
C THR A 96 -13.59 -15.07 18.61
N VAL A 97 -14.46 -14.98 19.61
CA VAL A 97 -14.19 -15.41 20.97
C VAL A 97 -15.20 -16.48 21.33
N THR A 98 -14.73 -17.67 21.68
CA THR A 98 -15.62 -18.76 22.07
C THR A 98 -15.99 -18.68 23.56
N LEU A 99 -17.21 -19.06 23.90
CA LEU A 99 -17.61 -19.12 25.32
C LEU A 99 -16.79 -20.15 26.10
N THR A 100 -16.23 -21.14 25.43
CA THR A 100 -15.35 -22.13 26.06
C THR A 100 -14.05 -21.50 26.52
N GLU A 101 -13.42 -20.63 25.70
CA GLU A 101 -12.25 -19.85 26.11
C GLU A 101 -12.55 -19.02 27.36
N LEU A 102 -13.69 -18.33 27.39
CA LEU A 102 -14.08 -17.52 28.55
C LEU A 102 -14.28 -18.37 29.81
N LYS A 103 -14.86 -19.57 29.69
CA LYS A 103 -15.05 -20.49 30.82
C LYS A 103 -13.72 -21.05 31.34
N VAL A 104 -12.76 -21.32 30.46
CA VAL A 104 -11.43 -21.81 30.87
C VAL A 104 -10.70 -20.73 31.68
N ASP A 105 -10.86 -19.47 31.33
CA ASP A 105 -10.29 -18.34 32.06
C ASP A 105 -11.06 -17.98 33.35
N GLY A 106 -12.00 -18.85 33.76
CA GLY A 106 -12.75 -18.71 35.01
C GLY A 106 -13.90 -17.69 34.96
N ILE A 107 -14.27 -17.22 33.76
CA ILE A 107 -15.36 -16.26 33.60
C ILE A 107 -16.68 -17.02 33.43
N SER A 108 -17.60 -16.85 34.35
CA SER A 108 -18.95 -17.38 34.22
C SER A 108 -19.76 -16.49 33.28
N VAL A 109 -20.12 -17.00 32.10
CA VAL A 109 -20.96 -16.30 31.13
C VAL A 109 -22.40 -16.79 31.28
N THR A 110 -23.31 -15.90 31.63
CA THR A 110 -24.75 -16.18 31.59
C THR A 110 -25.24 -15.93 30.17
N ASP A 111 -25.79 -16.95 29.56
CA ASP A 111 -26.30 -16.93 28.21
C ASP A 111 -27.65 -16.20 28.16
N SER A 112 -27.67 -14.99 27.64
CA SER A 112 -28.94 -14.30 27.32
C SER A 112 -29.09 -14.17 25.81
N LEU A 113 -30.32 -14.38 25.32
CA LEU A 113 -30.66 -14.25 23.88
C LEU A 113 -30.35 -12.86 23.30
N THR A 114 -30.30 -11.85 24.15
CA THR A 114 -30.02 -10.44 23.77
C THR A 114 -28.55 -10.08 23.74
N GLY A 115 -27.62 -11.01 24.09
CA GLY A 115 -26.19 -10.72 24.13
C GLY A 115 -25.75 -9.80 25.29
N GLU A 116 -26.66 -9.41 26.16
CA GLU A 116 -26.33 -8.67 27.37
C GLU A 116 -25.81 -9.61 28.43
N ASN A 117 -24.67 -9.30 28.97
CA ASN A 117 -24.02 -10.07 30.03
C ASN A 117 -24.64 -9.69 31.38
N THR A 118 -25.55 -10.52 31.87
CA THR A 118 -26.27 -10.28 33.13
C THR A 118 -25.57 -10.85 34.36
N SER A 119 -24.42 -11.53 34.19
CA SER A 119 -23.68 -12.08 35.33
C SER A 119 -22.98 -10.97 36.13
N LYS A 120 -23.17 -11.00 37.44
CA LYS A 120 -22.41 -10.16 38.37
C LYS A 120 -20.97 -10.67 38.44
N HIS A 121 -20.10 -10.11 37.62
CA HIS A 121 -18.68 -10.45 37.62
C HIS A 121 -17.95 -9.75 38.77
N SER A 122 -17.01 -10.44 39.39
CA SER A 122 -16.04 -9.82 40.29
C SER A 122 -15.15 -8.86 39.48
N GLY A 123 -14.59 -7.83 40.08
CA GLY A 123 -13.69 -6.90 39.40
C GLY A 123 -12.49 -7.61 38.73
N ARG A 124 -12.07 -8.78 39.24
CA ARG A 124 -11.05 -9.64 38.66
C ARG A 124 -11.47 -10.23 37.32
N ASP A 125 -12.69 -10.77 37.23
CA ASP A 125 -13.20 -11.41 36.01
C ASP A 125 -13.37 -10.39 34.89
N ALA A 126 -13.81 -9.18 35.20
CA ALA A 126 -13.89 -8.08 34.25
C ALA A 126 -12.51 -7.67 33.70
N THR A 127 -11.48 -7.70 34.54
CA THR A 127 -10.10 -7.35 34.12
C THR A 127 -9.53 -8.43 33.19
N VAL A 128 -9.72 -9.70 33.51
CA VAL A 128 -9.24 -10.82 32.67
C VAL A 128 -9.93 -10.79 31.30
N LEU A 129 -11.25 -10.64 31.25
CA LEU A 129 -12.00 -10.52 30.02
C LEU A 129 -11.51 -9.34 29.15
N THR A 130 -11.28 -8.19 29.79
CA THR A 130 -10.79 -7.01 29.09
C THR A 130 -9.42 -7.24 28.47
N ASN A 131 -8.52 -7.93 29.17
CA ASN A 131 -7.17 -8.21 28.68
C ASN A 131 -7.19 -9.18 27.49
N ILE A 132 -7.99 -10.26 27.56
CA ILE A 132 -8.14 -11.22 26.45
C ILE A 132 -8.73 -10.52 25.20
N LEU A 133 -9.77 -9.73 25.40
CA LEU A 133 -10.39 -8.98 24.33
C LEU A 133 -9.43 -7.98 23.70
N LYS A 134 -8.64 -7.29 24.53
CA LYS A 134 -7.62 -6.35 24.10
C LYS A 134 -6.55 -7.05 23.25
N ALA A 135 -5.99 -8.16 23.73
CA ALA A 135 -4.98 -8.91 22.96
C ALA A 135 -5.48 -9.37 21.59
N LYS A 136 -6.72 -9.90 21.52
CA LYS A 136 -7.33 -10.31 20.23
C LYS A 136 -7.65 -9.11 19.33
N LEU A 137 -8.01 -7.96 19.88
CA LEU A 137 -8.23 -6.74 19.10
C LEU A 137 -6.93 -6.16 18.55
N ASP A 138 -5.86 -6.21 19.33
CA ASP A 138 -4.53 -5.78 18.90
C ASP A 138 -4.02 -6.68 17.77
N ASP A 139 -4.19 -8.01 17.88
CA ASP A 139 -3.90 -8.96 16.81
C ASP A 139 -4.72 -8.68 15.54
N MET A 140 -6.03 -8.44 15.69
CA MET A 140 -6.88 -8.07 14.54
C MET A 140 -6.41 -6.78 13.87
N THR A 141 -6.01 -5.78 14.63
CA THR A 141 -5.58 -4.47 14.12
C THR A 141 -4.25 -4.59 13.39
N GLU A 142 -3.30 -5.34 13.95
CA GLU A 142 -2.01 -5.59 13.30
C GLU A 142 -2.18 -6.48 12.06
N GLY A 143 -2.97 -7.55 12.15
CA GLY A 143 -3.31 -8.42 11.03
C GLY A 143 -4.00 -7.64 9.90
N TRP A 144 -4.88 -6.70 10.24
CA TRP A 144 -5.48 -5.78 9.29
C TRP A 144 -4.43 -4.91 8.60
N SER A 145 -3.58 -4.25 9.37
CA SER A 145 -2.54 -3.35 8.84
C SER A 145 -1.56 -4.09 7.92
N ARG A 146 -1.16 -5.29 8.31
CA ARG A 146 -0.28 -6.17 7.53
C ARG A 146 -0.96 -6.63 6.23
N GLY A 147 -2.19 -7.14 6.32
CA GLY A 147 -2.96 -7.60 5.16
C GLY A 147 -3.25 -6.47 4.19
N PHE A 148 -3.54 -5.27 4.69
CA PHE A 148 -3.77 -4.08 3.89
C PHE A 148 -2.50 -3.63 3.15
N ASN A 149 -1.36 -3.61 3.83
CA ASN A 149 -0.08 -3.27 3.20
C ASN A 149 0.29 -4.25 2.08
N GLN A 150 0.14 -5.55 2.32
CA GLN A 150 0.35 -6.58 1.29
C GLN A 150 -0.61 -6.42 0.10
N MET A 151 -1.88 -6.12 0.36
CA MET A 151 -2.87 -5.90 -0.69
C MET A 151 -2.53 -4.67 -1.55
N PHE A 152 -2.03 -3.58 -0.94
CA PHE A 152 -1.62 -2.39 -1.69
C PHE A 152 -0.38 -2.61 -2.56
N TRP A 153 0.44 -3.60 -2.26
CA TRP A 153 1.51 -4.07 -3.15
C TRP A 153 1.02 -5.03 -4.23
N GLY A 154 -0.20 -5.57 -4.12
CA GLY A 154 -0.72 -6.59 -5.03
C GLY A 154 -0.82 -6.16 -6.48
N ASP A 155 -0.86 -7.15 -7.37
CA ASP A 155 -0.95 -7.00 -8.82
C ASP A 155 -2.39 -6.88 -9.35
N GLY A 156 -3.40 -7.06 -8.49
CA GLY A 156 -4.81 -7.04 -8.87
C GLY A 156 -5.31 -8.31 -9.54
N SER A 157 -4.58 -9.41 -9.48
CA SER A 157 -5.00 -10.72 -10.02
C SER A 157 -6.19 -11.31 -9.25
N ASP A 158 -6.29 -11.05 -7.97
CA ASP A 158 -7.43 -11.46 -7.14
C ASP A 158 -8.61 -10.50 -7.34
N SER A 159 -9.69 -11.02 -7.90
CA SER A 159 -10.90 -10.23 -8.20
C SER A 159 -11.60 -9.68 -6.96
N LYS A 160 -11.35 -10.23 -5.77
CA LYS A 160 -11.94 -9.81 -4.48
C LYS A 160 -11.09 -8.77 -3.75
N LYS A 161 -9.82 -8.63 -4.11
CA LYS A 161 -8.91 -7.67 -3.49
C LYS A 161 -8.83 -6.37 -4.30
N VAL A 162 -8.40 -5.31 -3.65
CA VAL A 162 -8.11 -4.04 -4.33
C VAL A 162 -6.85 -4.21 -5.18
N ALA A 163 -6.89 -3.70 -6.41
CA ALA A 163 -5.72 -3.64 -7.25
C ALA A 163 -4.67 -2.71 -6.62
N GLY A 164 -3.50 -3.24 -6.31
CA GLY A 164 -2.41 -2.51 -5.68
C GLY A 164 -1.45 -1.87 -6.68
N ILE A 165 -0.29 -1.42 -6.18
CA ILE A 165 0.71 -0.68 -6.98
C ILE A 165 1.17 -1.48 -8.20
N GLN A 166 1.38 -2.79 -8.08
CA GLN A 166 1.86 -3.62 -9.20
C GLN A 166 0.85 -3.76 -10.35
N ALA A 167 -0.45 -3.49 -10.10
CA ALA A 167 -1.45 -3.41 -11.15
C ALA A 167 -1.28 -2.17 -12.04
N PHE A 168 -0.81 -1.07 -11.43
CA PHE A 168 -0.61 0.22 -12.11
C PHE A 168 0.81 0.37 -12.64
N ILE A 169 1.80 -0.04 -11.86
CA ILE A 169 3.23 0.13 -12.17
C ILE A 169 3.81 -1.24 -12.52
N LYS A 170 4.00 -1.47 -13.80
CA LYS A 170 4.45 -2.75 -14.36
C LYS A 170 5.92 -2.68 -14.76
N PRO A 171 6.65 -3.82 -14.70
CA PRO A 171 8.00 -3.91 -15.23
C PRO A 171 8.01 -3.78 -16.77
N ALA A 172 9.18 -3.47 -17.34
CA ALA A 172 9.35 -3.20 -18.77
C ALA A 172 8.76 -4.29 -19.67
N ALA A 173 8.94 -5.56 -19.33
CA ALA A 173 8.46 -6.69 -20.10
C ALA A 173 6.93 -6.75 -20.25
N THR A 174 6.18 -6.23 -19.30
CA THR A 174 4.70 -6.28 -19.28
C THR A 174 4.04 -4.90 -19.34
N ASN A 175 4.83 -3.84 -19.41
CA ASN A 175 4.33 -2.46 -19.38
C ASN A 175 3.42 -2.11 -20.56
N ASP A 176 3.66 -2.70 -21.72
CA ASP A 176 2.84 -2.54 -22.93
C ASP A 176 1.58 -3.42 -22.93
N LEU A 177 1.46 -4.38 -22.01
CA LEU A 177 0.43 -5.40 -22.03
C LEU A 177 -0.79 -5.03 -21.18
N GLY A 178 -1.96 -5.39 -21.69
CA GLY A 178 -3.23 -5.26 -20.98
C GLY A 178 -3.80 -3.84 -20.95
N THR A 179 -4.79 -3.66 -20.08
CA THR A 179 -5.51 -2.42 -19.87
C THR A 179 -5.33 -1.93 -18.45
N THR A 180 -5.39 -0.62 -18.25
CA THR A 180 -5.45 0.00 -16.92
C THR A 180 -6.55 1.05 -16.95
N GLY A 181 -7.53 0.95 -16.06
CA GLY A 181 -8.68 1.85 -16.03
C GLY A 181 -9.53 1.83 -17.31
N GLY A 182 -9.59 0.67 -18.01
CA GLY A 182 -10.33 0.51 -19.27
C GLY A 182 -9.61 1.02 -20.51
N ILE A 183 -8.38 1.54 -20.40
CA ILE A 183 -7.59 2.04 -21.53
C ILE A 183 -6.39 1.10 -21.75
N ALA A 184 -6.17 0.70 -22.99
CA ALA A 184 -5.04 -0.13 -23.36
C ALA A 184 -3.71 0.61 -23.14
N ARG A 185 -2.74 -0.06 -22.52
CA ARG A 185 -1.44 0.55 -22.15
C ARG A 185 -0.59 0.87 -23.37
N ASN A 186 -0.73 0.10 -24.45
CA ASN A 186 -0.03 0.32 -25.72
C ASN A 186 -0.65 1.41 -26.61
N THR A 187 -1.69 2.10 -26.14
CA THR A 187 -2.32 3.18 -26.90
C THR A 187 -1.31 4.28 -27.23
N VAL A 188 -1.17 4.54 -28.51
CA VAL A 188 -0.31 5.60 -29.06
C VAL A 188 -1.16 6.87 -29.18
N PHE A 189 -0.67 7.96 -28.64
CA PHE A 189 -1.27 9.29 -28.72
C PHE A 189 -0.61 10.13 -29.82
N GLN A 190 -1.14 11.31 -30.06
CA GLN A 190 -0.59 12.23 -31.03
C GLN A 190 0.91 12.49 -30.73
N GLY A 191 1.74 12.47 -31.76
CA GLY A 191 3.20 12.53 -31.57
C GLY A 191 3.89 11.18 -31.36
N GLY A 192 3.17 10.04 -31.55
CA GLY A 192 3.78 8.71 -31.49
C GLY A 192 4.14 8.21 -30.09
N LYS A 193 3.64 8.87 -29.04
CA LYS A 193 4.03 8.55 -27.64
C LYS A 193 2.98 7.71 -26.95
N LYS A 194 3.44 6.73 -26.17
CA LYS A 194 2.62 5.93 -25.28
C LYS A 194 2.60 6.62 -23.91
N LEU A 195 1.58 7.44 -23.66
CA LEU A 195 1.47 8.24 -22.41
C LEU A 195 0.77 7.51 -21.27
N TRP A 196 0.06 6.41 -21.57
CA TRP A 196 -0.66 5.62 -20.56
C TRP A 196 0.16 4.43 -20.07
N GLN A 197 1.42 4.72 -19.71
CA GLN A 197 2.39 3.76 -19.18
C GLN A 197 3.20 4.40 -18.07
N ASN A 198 3.64 3.59 -17.10
CA ASN A 198 4.63 4.01 -16.15
C ASN A 198 6.04 4.02 -16.78
N ARG A 199 6.96 4.72 -16.17
CA ARG A 199 8.38 4.67 -16.57
C ARG A 199 9.04 3.43 -15.97
N THR A 200 9.94 2.81 -16.74
CA THR A 200 10.74 1.68 -16.28
C THR A 200 12.14 1.76 -16.84
N GLU A 201 13.13 1.50 -15.99
CA GLU A 201 14.53 1.40 -16.40
C GLU A 201 15.23 0.36 -15.52
N THR A 202 16.22 -0.31 -16.10
CA THR A 202 17.09 -1.23 -15.37
C THR A 202 18.50 -0.67 -15.38
N PHE A 203 19.06 -0.48 -14.20
CA PHE A 203 20.42 0.03 -14.01
C PHE A 203 21.35 -1.12 -13.74
N ASN A 204 22.44 -1.21 -14.51
CA ASN A 204 23.50 -2.16 -14.23
C ASN A 204 24.46 -1.54 -13.24
N TYR A 205 24.45 -2.02 -12.01
CA TYR A 205 25.40 -1.60 -10.99
C TYR A 205 26.81 -2.08 -11.40
N GLN A 206 27.77 -1.16 -11.34
CA GLN A 206 29.18 -1.46 -11.50
C GLN A 206 29.96 -0.71 -10.43
N ALA A 207 30.77 -1.43 -9.67
CA ALA A 207 31.59 -0.82 -8.65
C ALA A 207 32.47 0.31 -9.22
N GLY A 208 32.44 1.47 -8.57
CA GLY A 208 33.19 2.63 -8.99
C GLY A 208 32.54 3.49 -10.10
N GLN A 209 31.36 3.16 -10.60
CA GLN A 209 30.59 3.96 -11.56
C GLN A 209 29.34 4.60 -10.90
N THR A 210 28.75 5.60 -11.54
CA THR A 210 27.56 6.33 -11.07
C THR A 210 26.33 6.06 -11.92
N ASN A 211 26.16 4.81 -12.33
CA ASN A 211 25.11 4.42 -13.28
C ASN A 211 23.71 4.59 -12.69
N ILE A 212 23.50 4.24 -11.41
CA ILE A 212 22.20 4.34 -10.73
C ILE A 212 21.84 5.80 -10.52
N ILE A 213 22.75 6.60 -9.96
CA ILE A 213 22.49 8.02 -9.64
C ILE A 213 22.23 8.84 -10.90
N GLU A 214 23.04 8.67 -11.95
CA GLU A 214 22.85 9.37 -13.22
C GLU A 214 21.58 8.96 -13.93
N GLY A 215 21.27 7.64 -13.94
CA GLY A 215 20.07 7.08 -14.47
C GLY A 215 18.82 7.63 -13.76
N LEU A 216 18.81 7.61 -12.44
CA LEU A 216 17.71 8.16 -11.64
C LEU A 216 17.50 9.66 -11.91
N ARG A 217 18.57 10.45 -12.00
CA ARG A 217 18.47 11.89 -12.34
C ARG A 217 17.86 12.12 -13.72
N LYS A 218 18.17 11.28 -14.69
CA LYS A 218 17.57 11.31 -16.03
C LYS A 218 16.09 10.97 -15.97
N GLU A 219 15.73 9.88 -15.29
CA GLU A 219 14.36 9.41 -15.20
C GLU A 219 13.45 10.37 -14.41
N VAL A 220 13.93 10.98 -13.35
CA VAL A 220 13.20 12.02 -12.61
C VAL A 220 12.80 13.19 -13.53
N ARG A 221 13.69 13.60 -14.42
CA ARG A 221 13.35 14.64 -15.40
C ARG A 221 12.26 14.18 -16.37
N GLN A 222 12.27 12.89 -16.74
CA GLN A 222 11.23 12.31 -17.60
C GLN A 222 9.87 12.20 -16.86
N LEU A 223 9.86 11.80 -15.58
CA LEU A 223 8.66 11.76 -14.75
C LEU A 223 8.02 13.15 -14.61
N LYS A 224 8.83 14.19 -14.45
CA LYS A 224 8.38 15.59 -14.35
C LYS A 224 7.99 16.22 -15.69
N ARG A 225 8.40 15.64 -16.82
CA ARG A 225 8.25 16.22 -18.16
C ARG A 225 6.80 16.58 -18.51
N TYR A 226 5.85 15.77 -18.08
CA TYR A 226 4.42 15.99 -18.37
C TYR A 226 3.64 16.47 -17.14
N GLY A 227 4.30 17.20 -16.24
CA GLY A 227 3.69 17.74 -15.03
C GLY A 227 3.44 16.72 -13.92
N GLY A 228 4.17 15.60 -13.92
CA GLY A 228 4.19 14.67 -12.79
C GLY A 228 4.89 15.29 -11.58
N LYS A 229 4.43 14.90 -10.40
CA LYS A 229 4.98 15.33 -9.12
C LYS A 229 5.32 14.10 -8.27
N PRO A 230 6.35 13.31 -8.66
CA PRO A 230 6.77 12.19 -7.82
C PRO A 230 7.27 12.74 -6.48
N THR A 231 6.76 12.14 -5.39
CA THR A 231 7.01 12.63 -4.02
C THR A 231 7.58 11.57 -3.10
N VAL A 232 7.50 10.31 -3.48
CA VAL A 232 7.87 9.18 -2.64
C VAL A 232 8.72 8.19 -3.42
N ILE A 233 9.76 7.70 -2.77
CA ILE A 233 10.63 6.65 -3.29
C ILE A 233 10.64 5.51 -2.27
N LEU A 234 10.09 4.36 -2.65
CA LEU A 234 10.09 3.14 -1.84
C LEU A 234 11.04 2.14 -2.46
N CYS A 235 11.94 1.59 -1.67
CA CYS A 235 12.99 0.69 -2.15
C CYS A 235 13.09 -0.58 -1.32
N GLY A 236 13.52 -1.67 -1.97
CA GLY A 236 13.98 -2.86 -1.29
C GLY A 236 15.42 -2.70 -0.79
N SER A 237 15.84 -3.63 0.07
CA SER A 237 17.16 -3.62 0.72
C SER A 237 18.32 -3.62 -0.28
N GLY A 238 18.30 -4.50 -1.27
CA GLY A 238 19.38 -4.63 -2.25
C GLY A 238 19.55 -3.42 -3.17
N PHE A 239 18.44 -2.68 -3.45
CA PHE A 239 18.55 -1.42 -4.19
C PHE A 239 19.28 -0.35 -3.38
N LEU A 240 18.95 -0.24 -2.08
CA LEU A 240 19.60 0.71 -1.17
C LEU A 240 21.07 0.40 -0.99
N GLU A 241 21.44 -0.87 -0.77
CA GLU A 241 22.84 -1.31 -0.65
C GLU A 241 23.67 -0.92 -1.88
N LYS A 242 23.15 -1.14 -3.08
CA LYS A 242 23.84 -0.76 -4.31
C LYS A 242 23.95 0.77 -4.47
N LEU A 243 22.91 1.49 -4.10
CA LEU A 243 22.92 2.96 -4.14
C LEU A 243 23.93 3.54 -3.13
N GLU A 244 23.97 3.03 -1.92
CA GLU A 244 24.92 3.42 -0.88
C GLU A 244 26.36 3.10 -1.28
N ALA A 245 26.58 1.92 -1.86
CA ALA A 245 27.91 1.54 -2.39
C ALA A 245 28.36 2.48 -3.50
N GLU A 246 27.48 2.92 -4.39
CA GLU A 246 27.76 3.90 -5.44
C GLU A 246 28.09 5.28 -4.85
N ILE A 247 27.31 5.75 -3.87
CA ILE A 247 27.56 7.02 -3.15
C ILE A 247 28.91 6.97 -2.43
N THR A 248 29.19 5.90 -1.72
CA THR A 248 30.42 5.71 -0.96
C THR A 248 31.65 5.68 -1.86
N SER A 249 31.58 4.97 -2.99
CA SER A 249 32.69 4.85 -3.94
C SER A 249 33.12 6.18 -4.56
N LYS A 250 32.21 7.16 -4.64
CA LYS A 250 32.47 8.50 -5.20
C LYS A 250 32.78 9.55 -4.14
N GLY A 251 32.78 9.20 -2.86
CA GLY A 251 32.97 10.17 -1.78
C GLY A 251 31.92 11.29 -1.75
N ILE A 252 30.73 11.04 -2.30
CA ILE A 252 29.61 11.99 -2.29
C ILE A 252 28.92 11.90 -0.94
N PHE A 253 29.58 12.39 0.10
CA PHE A 253 28.98 12.57 1.41
C PHE A 253 28.28 13.91 1.45
N THR A 254 26.96 13.93 1.45
CA THR A 254 26.23 15.16 1.78
C THR A 254 26.33 15.37 3.28
N GLN A 255 27.05 16.41 3.69
CA GLN A 255 27.29 16.83 5.07
C GLN A 255 26.03 17.36 5.80
N THR A 256 24.86 16.82 5.55
CA THR A 256 23.64 17.26 6.23
C THR A 256 23.47 16.66 7.63
N GLY A 257 24.40 15.79 8.07
CA GLY A 257 24.30 15.06 9.33
C GLY A 257 25.25 15.51 10.46
N PHE A 258 26.11 16.53 10.25
CA PHE A 258 27.09 16.95 11.26
C PHE A 258 26.62 18.06 12.21
N SER A 259 25.33 18.20 12.47
CA SER A 259 24.83 19.07 13.52
C SER A 259 24.39 18.26 14.72
N LYS A 260 25.27 18.19 15.72
CA LYS A 260 25.14 17.57 17.05
C LYS A 260 25.58 16.11 17.18
N GLY A 261 26.88 15.94 17.47
CA GLY A 261 27.38 14.96 18.44
C GLY A 261 27.09 13.49 18.20
N THR A 262 28.08 12.74 17.74
CA THR A 262 28.37 11.33 18.01
C THR A 262 27.57 10.23 17.30
N ASP A 263 26.73 10.49 16.34
CA ASP A 263 26.21 9.39 15.53
C ASP A 263 26.75 9.47 14.10
N ILE A 264 27.56 8.47 13.73
CA ILE A 264 27.87 8.15 12.34
C ILE A 264 26.60 7.48 11.78
N SER A 265 25.50 8.20 11.68
CA SER A 265 24.36 7.76 10.89
C SER A 265 24.67 8.15 9.45
N ILE A 266 24.87 7.17 8.60
CA ILE A 266 24.82 7.34 7.15
C ILE A 266 23.41 7.89 6.88
N GLY A 267 23.32 9.19 6.60
CA GLY A 267 22.03 9.85 6.40
C GLY A 267 21.29 9.17 5.25
N VAL A 268 19.99 9.00 5.41
CA VAL A 268 19.12 8.40 4.38
C VAL A 268 19.41 9.10 3.05
N PRO A 269 19.78 8.36 2.00
CA PRO A 269 20.09 8.98 0.71
C PRO A 269 18.88 9.74 0.19
N SER A 270 19.07 10.99 -0.22
CA SER A 270 18.03 11.83 -0.79
C SER A 270 18.39 12.25 -2.21
N LEU A 271 17.42 12.20 -3.11
CA LEU A 271 17.59 12.67 -4.47
C LEU A 271 17.00 14.07 -4.63
N LEU A 272 17.80 15.01 -5.18
CA LEU A 272 17.41 16.41 -5.37
C LEU A 272 16.03 16.56 -6.04
N GLY A 273 15.07 17.10 -5.28
CA GLY A 273 13.73 17.41 -5.75
C GLY A 273 12.74 16.25 -5.75
N LEU A 274 13.06 15.11 -5.12
CA LEU A 274 12.14 13.97 -4.95
C LEU A 274 11.89 13.59 -3.50
N GLY A 275 12.85 13.83 -2.60
CA GLY A 275 12.75 13.38 -1.21
C GLY A 275 13.71 12.24 -0.90
N GLU A 276 13.44 11.58 0.21
CA GLU A 276 14.25 10.50 0.78
C GLU A 276 13.90 9.14 0.18
N PHE A 277 14.87 8.25 0.10
CA PHE A 277 14.65 6.85 -0.22
C PHE A 277 14.20 6.16 1.05
N VAL A 278 12.98 5.65 1.05
CA VAL A 278 12.39 4.95 2.18
C VAL A 278 12.48 3.45 1.95
N TYR A 279 13.07 2.74 2.88
CA TYR A 279 13.07 1.28 2.88
C TYR A 279 11.68 0.74 3.22
N ASP A 280 11.19 -0.17 2.39
CA ASP A 280 9.96 -0.92 2.69
C ASP A 280 10.30 -2.41 2.79
N PRO A 281 10.30 -3.00 4.00
CA PRO A 281 10.65 -4.40 4.20
C PRO A 281 9.70 -5.36 3.48
N THR A 282 8.48 -4.92 3.16
CA THR A 282 7.52 -5.74 2.43
C THR A 282 8.00 -6.08 1.01
N LEU A 283 8.83 -5.22 0.39
CA LEU A 283 9.40 -5.50 -0.94
C LEU A 283 10.34 -6.69 -0.94
N ASP A 284 11.07 -6.91 0.15
CA ASP A 284 11.99 -8.03 0.25
C ASP A 284 11.27 -9.38 0.33
N ASP A 285 10.04 -9.38 0.86
CA ASP A 285 9.18 -10.56 0.98
C ASP A 285 8.29 -10.80 -0.26
N LEU A 286 8.14 -9.79 -1.15
CA LEU A 286 7.27 -9.88 -2.31
C LEU A 286 7.97 -10.52 -3.50
N LEU A 287 7.21 -11.35 -4.22
CA LEU A 287 7.64 -11.89 -5.50
C LEU A 287 7.67 -10.81 -6.59
N PRO A 288 8.64 -10.87 -7.52
CA PRO A 288 8.64 -10.00 -8.69
C PRO A 288 7.37 -10.19 -9.52
N PRO A 289 6.81 -9.12 -10.12
CA PRO A 289 5.57 -9.21 -10.88
C PRO A 289 5.67 -10.23 -12.03
N GLY A 290 4.77 -11.22 -12.00
CA GLY A 290 4.71 -12.29 -13.01
C GLY A 290 5.75 -13.40 -12.84
N GLN A 291 6.46 -13.46 -11.72
CA GLN A 291 7.41 -14.53 -11.40
C GLN A 291 6.93 -15.37 -10.21
N LEU A 292 7.32 -16.62 -10.17
CA LEU A 292 6.99 -17.57 -9.10
C LEU A 292 8.11 -17.70 -8.05
N THR A 293 9.27 -17.14 -8.31
CA THR A 293 10.46 -17.20 -7.44
C THR A 293 11.20 -15.87 -7.49
N GLY A 294 11.96 -15.58 -6.46
CA GLY A 294 12.74 -14.35 -6.32
C GLY A 294 12.14 -13.38 -5.30
N SER A 295 12.74 -12.22 -5.18
CA SER A 295 12.27 -11.12 -4.31
C SER A 295 12.44 -9.78 -5.00
N GLN A 296 11.77 -8.74 -4.50
CA GLN A 296 11.89 -7.38 -5.05
C GLN A 296 12.95 -6.54 -4.30
N THR A 297 13.94 -7.16 -3.72
CA THR A 297 15.02 -6.47 -3.00
C THR A 297 15.73 -5.40 -3.84
N ASN A 298 15.89 -5.64 -5.15
CA ASN A 298 16.58 -4.74 -6.08
C ASN A 298 15.65 -3.72 -6.76
N TYR A 299 14.42 -3.58 -6.29
CA TYR A 299 13.40 -2.72 -6.90
C TYR A 299 13.27 -1.38 -6.16
N ALA A 300 13.04 -0.32 -6.92
CA ALA A 300 12.69 0.99 -6.40
C ALA A 300 11.46 1.53 -7.13
N TYR A 301 10.45 1.93 -6.38
CA TYR A 301 9.23 2.54 -6.86
C TYR A 301 9.24 4.03 -6.59
N ILE A 302 9.21 4.84 -7.62
CA ILE A 302 9.02 6.28 -7.53
C ILE A 302 7.56 6.58 -7.80
N LEU A 303 6.86 7.10 -6.79
CA LEU A 303 5.42 7.27 -6.80
C LEU A 303 5.00 8.73 -6.79
N ASP A 304 4.01 9.06 -7.62
CA ASP A 304 3.26 10.29 -7.57
C ASP A 304 1.94 10.07 -6.82
N MET A 305 1.94 10.44 -5.53
CA MET A 305 0.78 10.26 -4.65
C MET A 305 -0.39 11.23 -4.94
N GLU A 306 -0.21 12.23 -5.81
CA GLU A 306 -1.34 13.05 -6.30
C GLU A 306 -2.05 12.37 -7.48
N ALA A 307 -1.31 11.58 -8.26
CA ALA A 307 -1.85 10.85 -9.39
C ALA A 307 -2.38 9.47 -9.01
N LEU A 308 -1.71 8.77 -8.10
CA LEU A 308 -2.10 7.47 -7.57
C LEU A 308 -2.67 7.67 -6.16
N CYS A 309 -3.98 7.54 -6.03
CA CYS A 309 -4.70 7.82 -4.78
C CYS A 309 -5.53 6.62 -4.33
N LEU A 310 -5.63 6.47 -3.01
CA LEU A 310 -6.60 5.58 -2.38
C LEU A 310 -7.93 6.33 -2.22
N TYR A 311 -9.02 5.68 -2.62
CA TYR A 311 -10.38 6.19 -2.46
C TYR A 311 -11.15 5.28 -1.52
N THR A 312 -11.71 5.86 -0.47
CA THR A 312 -12.52 5.15 0.53
C THR A 312 -13.96 5.66 0.43
N MET A 313 -14.93 4.76 0.50
CA MET A 313 -16.34 5.13 0.50
C MET A 313 -16.68 5.88 1.79
N GLU A 314 -17.46 6.94 1.67
CA GLU A 314 -17.86 7.76 2.80
C GLU A 314 -18.63 6.94 3.84
N GLY A 315 -18.18 7.00 5.11
CA GLY A 315 -18.78 6.24 6.21
C GLY A 315 -18.39 4.76 6.29
N GLU A 316 -17.57 4.24 5.36
CA GLU A 316 -17.15 2.83 5.32
C GLU A 316 -15.63 2.63 5.57
N ASP A 317 -14.99 3.60 6.21
CA ASP A 317 -13.60 3.48 6.62
C ASP A 317 -13.48 2.80 7.99
N LYS A 318 -12.96 1.57 8.01
CA LYS A 318 -12.75 0.79 9.24
C LYS A 318 -14.01 0.70 10.12
N LYS A 319 -15.13 0.45 9.51
CA LYS A 319 -16.41 0.33 10.20
C LYS A 319 -16.47 -0.94 11.04
N VAL A 320 -16.70 -0.78 12.33
CA VAL A 320 -16.76 -1.88 13.27
C VAL A 320 -18.17 -2.48 13.30
N HIS A 321 -18.25 -3.80 13.23
CA HIS A 321 -19.48 -4.56 13.30
C HIS A 321 -19.48 -5.51 14.50
N ASN A 322 -20.60 -5.54 15.23
CA ASN A 322 -20.86 -6.47 16.30
C ASN A 322 -22.08 -7.34 15.90
N PRO A 323 -21.88 -8.36 15.04
CA PRO A 323 -22.99 -9.21 14.62
C PRO A 323 -23.57 -9.98 15.80
N ALA A 324 -24.88 -10.19 15.77
CA ALA A 324 -25.55 -11.02 16.76
C ALA A 324 -25.03 -12.46 16.73
N ARG A 325 -25.05 -13.12 17.86
CA ARG A 325 -24.65 -14.53 17.96
C ARG A 325 -25.53 -15.42 17.07
N PRO A 326 -24.97 -16.28 16.24
CA PRO A 326 -25.73 -17.30 15.52
C PRO A 326 -26.39 -18.29 16.48
N GLU A 327 -27.59 -18.74 16.17
CA GLU A 327 -28.37 -19.70 17.02
C GLU A 327 -27.59 -20.98 17.31
N ASN A 328 -26.77 -21.44 16.36
CA ASN A 328 -26.08 -22.73 16.42
C ASN A 328 -24.65 -22.69 16.93
N LYS A 329 -24.14 -21.51 17.35
CA LYS A 329 -22.74 -21.36 17.79
C LYS A 329 -22.62 -20.51 19.04
N TYR A 330 -21.83 -21.01 20.01
CA TYR A 330 -21.52 -20.30 21.24
C TYR A 330 -20.26 -19.45 21.09
N VAL A 331 -20.36 -18.39 20.28
CA VAL A 331 -19.24 -17.50 19.94
C VAL A 331 -19.70 -16.05 19.92
N ILE A 332 -18.77 -15.16 20.26
CA ILE A 332 -18.93 -13.71 20.12
C ILE A 332 -18.12 -13.30 18.91
N TYR A 333 -18.73 -12.58 17.97
CA TYR A 333 -18.07 -12.06 16.76
C TYR A 333 -17.81 -10.57 16.89
N LYS A 334 -16.64 -10.15 16.43
CA LYS A 334 -16.33 -8.75 16.20
C LYS A 334 -15.62 -8.63 14.86
N GLY A 335 -16.13 -7.77 14.00
CA GLY A 335 -15.58 -7.57 12.66
C GLY A 335 -15.34 -6.12 12.34
N MET A 336 -14.47 -5.89 11.36
CA MET A 336 -14.18 -4.59 10.81
C MET A 336 -14.24 -4.68 9.29
N THR A 337 -14.91 -3.73 8.66
CA THR A 337 -15.01 -3.64 7.20
C THR A 337 -14.44 -2.34 6.68
N TRP A 338 -13.96 -2.40 5.47
CA TRP A 338 -13.52 -1.24 4.72
C TRP A 338 -13.95 -1.40 3.26
N THR A 339 -14.42 -0.31 2.66
CA THR A 339 -14.87 -0.30 1.27
C THR A 339 -14.15 0.80 0.51
N GLY A 340 -13.49 0.42 -0.58
CA GLY A 340 -12.76 1.40 -1.36
C GLY A 340 -11.98 0.79 -2.52
N GLY A 341 -11.13 1.59 -3.14
CA GLY A 341 -10.32 1.19 -4.27
C GLY A 341 -9.17 2.14 -4.53
N MET A 342 -8.19 1.67 -5.27
CA MET A 342 -7.08 2.48 -5.73
C MET A 342 -7.37 2.97 -7.15
N ALA A 343 -7.08 4.23 -7.42
CA ALA A 343 -7.28 4.81 -8.74
C ALA A 343 -6.10 5.68 -9.15
N CYS A 344 -5.77 5.64 -10.43
CA CYS A 344 -4.67 6.40 -11.00
C CYS A 344 -5.15 7.34 -12.11
N LYS A 345 -4.79 8.63 -12.01
CA LYS A 345 -5.10 9.65 -13.01
C LYS A 345 -3.99 9.79 -14.06
N ARG A 346 -2.77 9.44 -13.70
CA ARG A 346 -1.59 9.62 -14.55
C ARG A 346 -0.58 8.52 -14.25
N LEU A 347 -0.33 7.64 -15.22
CA LEU A 347 0.63 6.56 -15.07
C LEU A 347 2.07 7.00 -15.32
N ASN A 348 2.29 7.92 -16.26
CA ASN A 348 3.61 8.38 -16.68
C ASN A 348 4.37 9.24 -15.66
N SER A 349 3.74 9.58 -14.53
CA SER A 349 4.36 10.30 -13.41
C SER A 349 4.98 9.39 -12.36
N SER A 350 4.78 8.09 -12.47
CA SER A 350 5.35 7.08 -11.58
C SER A 350 6.24 6.11 -12.33
N GLY A 351 7.21 5.52 -11.65
CA GLY A 351 8.18 4.63 -12.28
C GLY A 351 8.62 3.47 -11.41
N LEU A 352 9.08 2.40 -12.08
CA LEU A 352 9.72 1.23 -11.49
C LEU A 352 11.16 1.14 -12.01
N TYR A 353 12.09 1.06 -11.10
CA TYR A 353 13.52 1.00 -11.38
C TYR A 353 14.14 -0.22 -10.72
N ILE A 354 15.03 -0.89 -11.45
CA ILE A 354 15.66 -2.12 -10.99
C ILE A 354 17.17 -1.90 -11.05
N ALA A 355 17.89 -2.23 -9.98
CA ALA A 355 19.33 -2.25 -9.94
C ALA A 355 19.83 -3.70 -10.01
N ASN A 356 20.44 -4.07 -11.13
CA ASN A 356 21.03 -5.40 -11.33
C ASN A 356 22.51 -5.41 -11.01
#